data_f356b8e251f5dca8030fcbbd230c6aa4
#
_entry.id   f356b8e251f5dca8030fcbbd230c6aa4
#
_cell.length_a   1.000
_cell.length_b   1.000
_cell.length_c   1.000
_cell.angle_alpha   90.00
_cell.angle_beta   90.00
_cell.angle_gamma   90.00
#
_symmetry.space_group_name_H-M   'P 1'
#
loop_
_entity.id
_entity.type
_entity.pdbx_description
1 polymer ?
#
loop_
_entity_poly.entity_id
_entity_poly.type
_entity_poly.pdbx_seq_one_letter_code
_entity_poly.pdbx_strand_id
1 'polypeptide(L)'
;MEEHAPSLGDIDPDEFRRQGHQLIDSIAGYLTHPERYPVLSQVPPGQIKSQLPLAPPAQAEPMATILADFEQLLLPGITHWNHPGFFWYFAISGSGPGILGELLCAALNVNGMLWRTSPAATELEEVTLDWLRQLLGLPATFSGIIMDTASTGILTVLVAAREHLGLHARQHGMSGLPPLRVYASEQAHSSIEK
;
A
#
# COMPACT_ATOMS: atom_id res chain seq x y z
N MET A 1 1.44 44.41 -7.49
CA MET A 1 2.23 43.25 -7.96
C MET A 1 1.83 42.12 -7.04
N GLU A 2 0.88 41.30 -7.47
CA GLU A 2 0.59 40.05 -6.77
C GLU A 2 1.79 39.13 -6.95
N GLU A 3 2.51 38.86 -5.87
CA GLU A 3 3.48 37.78 -5.83
C GLU A 3 2.74 36.49 -6.14
N HIS A 4 2.91 35.96 -7.35
CA HIS A 4 2.44 34.62 -7.68
C HIS A 4 3.13 33.64 -6.70
N ALA A 5 2.35 32.98 -5.85
CA ALA A 5 2.87 31.88 -5.05
C ALA A 5 3.58 30.88 -6.00
N PRO A 6 4.74 30.33 -5.61
CA PRO A 6 5.43 29.38 -6.46
C PRO A 6 4.48 28.23 -6.80
N SER A 7 4.31 27.96 -8.10
CA SER A 7 3.50 26.84 -8.55
C SER A 7 4.10 25.52 -8.04
N LEU A 8 3.26 24.50 -7.79
CA LEU A 8 3.73 23.14 -7.44
C LEU A 8 4.47 22.46 -8.61
N GLY A 9 4.64 23.17 -9.74
CA GLY A 9 5.32 22.67 -10.94
C GLY A 9 4.38 21.99 -11.93
N ASP A 10 3.31 21.35 -11.46
CA ASP A 10 2.36 20.59 -12.26
C ASP A 10 0.91 21.08 -12.09
N ILE A 11 0.54 21.61 -10.93
CA ILE A 11 -0.82 22.09 -10.63
C ILE A 11 -0.77 23.40 -9.83
N ASP A 12 -1.72 24.29 -10.09
CA ASP A 12 -1.92 25.49 -9.29
C ASP A 12 -2.38 25.15 -7.86
N PRO A 13 -1.86 25.80 -6.79
CA PRO A 13 -2.22 25.47 -5.40
C PRO A 13 -3.70 25.60 -5.08
N ASP A 14 -4.42 26.56 -5.67
CA ASP A 14 -5.86 26.72 -5.43
C ASP A 14 -6.66 25.67 -6.20
N GLU A 15 -6.18 25.28 -7.41
CA GLU A 15 -6.73 24.15 -8.14
C GLU A 15 -6.51 22.84 -7.35
N PHE A 16 -5.29 22.58 -6.85
CA PHE A 16 -4.98 21.42 -6.03
C PHE A 16 -5.93 21.33 -4.82
N ARG A 17 -6.13 22.45 -4.11
CA ARG A 17 -7.04 22.51 -2.95
C ARG A 17 -8.47 22.18 -3.36
N ARG A 18 -8.96 22.79 -4.44
CA ARG A 18 -10.34 22.58 -4.92
C ARG A 18 -10.60 21.14 -5.33
N GLN A 19 -9.71 20.56 -6.12
CA GLN A 19 -9.81 19.17 -6.57
C GLN A 19 -9.61 18.18 -5.41
N GLY A 20 -8.72 18.49 -4.46
CA GLY A 20 -8.53 17.71 -3.25
C GLY A 20 -9.80 17.63 -2.40
N HIS A 21 -10.51 18.75 -2.21
CA HIS A 21 -11.80 18.74 -1.50
C HIS A 21 -12.83 17.86 -2.21
N GLN A 22 -12.96 17.98 -3.53
CA GLN A 22 -13.89 17.15 -4.32
C GLN A 22 -13.55 15.66 -4.21
N LEU A 23 -12.26 15.32 -4.26
CA LEU A 23 -11.81 13.93 -4.13
C LEU A 23 -12.11 13.38 -2.73
N ILE A 24 -11.89 14.15 -1.68
CA ILE A 24 -12.21 13.75 -0.30
C ILE A 24 -13.71 13.53 -0.13
N ASP A 25 -14.54 14.40 -0.69
CA ASP A 25 -16.01 14.25 -0.66
C ASP A 25 -16.45 12.97 -1.41
N SER A 26 -15.87 12.70 -2.57
CA SER A 26 -16.12 11.47 -3.34
C SER A 26 -15.71 10.21 -2.55
N ILE A 27 -14.52 10.23 -1.92
CA ILE A 27 -14.04 9.12 -1.07
C ILE A 27 -14.97 8.91 0.12
N ALA A 28 -15.38 9.98 0.81
CA ALA A 28 -16.31 9.90 1.94
C ALA A 28 -17.66 9.31 1.50
N GLY A 29 -18.18 9.73 0.36
CA GLY A 29 -19.39 9.18 -0.24
C GLY A 29 -19.27 7.69 -0.57
N TYR A 30 -18.15 7.28 -1.14
CA TYR A 30 -17.85 5.87 -1.42
C TYR A 30 -17.77 5.03 -0.14
N LEU A 31 -17.04 5.50 0.87
CA LEU A 31 -16.87 4.76 2.13
C LEU A 31 -18.18 4.64 2.93
N THR A 32 -19.07 5.61 2.78
CA THR A 32 -20.37 5.61 3.47
C THR A 32 -21.37 4.68 2.79
N HIS A 33 -21.30 4.52 1.47
CA HIS A 33 -22.26 3.80 0.65
C HIS A 33 -21.61 2.86 -0.36
N PRO A 34 -20.72 1.92 0.07
CA PRO A 34 -20.08 0.99 -0.85
C PRO A 34 -21.09 0.03 -1.53
N GLU A 35 -22.26 -0.17 -0.93
CA GLU A 35 -23.35 -1.01 -1.47
C GLU A 35 -23.96 -0.48 -2.77
N ARG A 36 -23.66 0.75 -3.16
CA ARG A 36 -24.09 1.31 -4.46
C ARG A 36 -23.37 0.69 -5.66
N TYR A 37 -22.26 0.02 -5.40
CA TYR A 37 -21.43 -0.62 -6.42
C TYR A 37 -21.60 -2.13 -6.42
N PRO A 38 -21.40 -2.83 -7.53
CA PRO A 38 -21.39 -4.28 -7.52
C PRO A 38 -20.20 -4.82 -6.75
N VAL A 39 -20.34 -5.94 -6.03
CA VAL A 39 -19.22 -6.56 -5.30
C VAL A 39 -18.04 -6.84 -6.23
N LEU A 40 -18.32 -7.49 -7.37
CA LEU A 40 -17.35 -7.83 -8.39
C LEU A 40 -17.54 -6.95 -9.63
N SER A 41 -16.44 -6.54 -10.22
CA SER A 41 -16.47 -5.88 -11.51
C SER A 41 -17.21 -6.71 -12.54
N GLN A 42 -18.04 -6.05 -13.36
CA GLN A 42 -18.81 -6.65 -14.44
C GLN A 42 -18.15 -6.44 -15.82
N VAL A 43 -16.99 -5.79 -15.88
CA VAL A 43 -16.30 -5.53 -17.14
C VAL A 43 -15.55 -6.78 -17.64
N PRO A 44 -15.71 -7.17 -18.90
CA PRO A 44 -14.94 -8.26 -19.48
C PRO A 44 -13.46 -7.89 -19.69
N PRO A 45 -12.56 -8.88 -19.74
CA PRO A 45 -11.15 -8.64 -20.01
C PRO A 45 -10.90 -7.83 -21.27
N GLY A 46 -10.09 -6.78 -21.16
CA GLY A 46 -9.71 -5.93 -22.28
C GLY A 46 -10.64 -4.72 -22.52
N GLN A 47 -11.83 -4.67 -21.93
CA GLN A 47 -12.76 -3.56 -22.13
C GLN A 47 -12.16 -2.23 -21.65
N ILE A 48 -11.63 -2.15 -20.42
CA ILE A 48 -11.02 -0.91 -19.92
C ILE A 48 -9.86 -0.48 -20.82
N LYS A 49 -8.99 -1.43 -21.17
CA LYS A 49 -7.84 -1.15 -22.03
C LYS A 49 -8.28 -0.59 -23.40
N SER A 50 -9.38 -1.06 -23.98
CA SER A 50 -9.88 -0.61 -25.26
C SER A 50 -10.51 0.79 -25.24
N GLN A 51 -10.87 1.28 -24.06
CA GLN A 51 -11.44 2.61 -23.84
C GLN A 51 -10.37 3.67 -23.53
N LEU A 52 -9.16 3.25 -23.17
CA LEU A 52 -8.05 4.14 -22.89
C LEU A 52 -7.32 4.53 -24.19
N PRO A 53 -6.73 5.74 -24.26
CA PRO A 53 -5.94 6.18 -25.41
C PRO A 53 -4.80 5.22 -25.71
N LEU A 54 -4.54 4.95 -27.00
CA LEU A 54 -3.42 4.11 -27.45
C LEU A 54 -2.05 4.77 -27.29
N ALA A 55 -2.02 6.10 -27.22
CA ALA A 55 -0.80 6.89 -27.05
C ALA A 55 -0.93 7.82 -25.84
N PRO A 56 0.18 8.20 -25.20
CA PRO A 56 0.13 9.18 -24.12
C PRO A 56 -0.42 10.51 -24.63
N PRO A 57 -1.13 11.29 -23.80
CA PRO A 57 -1.65 12.59 -24.19
C PRO A 57 -0.49 13.52 -24.58
N ALA A 58 -0.67 14.28 -25.67
CA ALA A 58 0.34 15.23 -26.15
C ALA A 58 0.41 16.51 -25.27
N GLN A 59 -0.61 16.76 -24.48
CA GLN A 59 -0.73 17.93 -23.60
C GLN A 59 -1.35 17.51 -22.28
N ALA A 60 -1.11 18.30 -21.22
CA ALA A 60 -1.73 18.11 -19.93
C ALA A 60 -3.25 18.31 -20.01
N GLU A 61 -3.98 17.51 -19.24
CA GLU A 61 -5.43 17.59 -19.14
C GLU A 61 -5.85 18.16 -17.77
N PRO A 62 -6.99 18.85 -17.69
CA PRO A 62 -7.52 19.33 -16.41
C PRO A 62 -7.78 18.16 -15.46
N MET A 63 -7.46 18.32 -14.18
CA MET A 63 -7.68 17.30 -13.15
C MET A 63 -9.14 16.84 -13.07
N ALA A 64 -10.09 17.74 -13.32
CA ALA A 64 -11.51 17.40 -13.37
C ALA A 64 -11.84 16.38 -14.47
N THR A 65 -11.18 16.45 -15.63
CA THR A 65 -11.33 15.47 -16.71
C THR A 65 -10.77 14.10 -16.27
N ILE A 66 -9.59 14.08 -15.66
CA ILE A 66 -8.95 12.86 -15.16
C ILE A 66 -9.82 12.18 -14.08
N LEU A 67 -10.43 12.95 -13.18
CA LEU A 67 -11.34 12.40 -12.17
C LEU A 67 -12.64 11.87 -12.80
N ALA A 68 -13.17 12.54 -13.82
CA ALA A 68 -14.34 12.03 -14.54
C ALA A 68 -14.03 10.72 -15.28
N ASP A 69 -12.87 10.60 -15.90
CA ASP A 69 -12.42 9.35 -16.52
C ASP A 69 -12.23 8.23 -15.49
N PHE A 70 -11.69 8.54 -14.32
CA PHE A 70 -11.62 7.59 -13.23
C PHE A 70 -13.01 7.04 -12.86
N GLU A 71 -13.99 7.92 -12.66
CA GLU A 71 -15.35 7.53 -12.28
C GLU A 71 -16.07 6.73 -13.37
N GLN A 72 -15.88 7.11 -14.64
CA GLN A 72 -16.60 6.52 -15.77
C GLN A 72 -15.94 5.25 -16.33
N LEU A 73 -14.62 5.21 -16.36
CA LEU A 73 -13.87 4.13 -17.02
C LEU A 73 -13.26 3.16 -16.02
N LEU A 74 -12.67 3.65 -14.91
CA LEU A 74 -11.89 2.81 -14.01
C LEU A 74 -12.74 2.27 -12.86
N LEU A 75 -13.57 3.09 -12.24
CA LEU A 75 -14.38 2.70 -11.08
C LEU A 75 -15.30 1.50 -11.36
N PRO A 76 -15.95 1.37 -12.53
CA PRO A 76 -16.73 0.16 -12.87
C PRO A 76 -15.89 -1.12 -12.99
N GLY A 77 -14.57 -0.97 -13.22
CA GLY A 77 -13.61 -2.08 -13.32
C GLY A 77 -13.04 -2.55 -11.99
N ILE A 78 -13.40 -1.92 -10.88
CA ILE A 78 -12.89 -2.23 -9.55
C ILE A 78 -13.75 -3.31 -8.89
N THR A 79 -13.12 -4.26 -8.23
CA THR A 79 -13.78 -5.15 -7.26
C THR A 79 -13.81 -4.45 -5.92
N HIS A 80 -15.02 -4.23 -5.37
CA HIS A 80 -15.20 -3.38 -4.19
C HIS A 80 -15.05 -4.18 -2.89
N TRP A 81 -13.82 -4.27 -2.39
CA TRP A 81 -13.47 -5.02 -1.18
C TRP A 81 -14.13 -4.46 0.10
N ASN A 82 -14.49 -3.18 0.10
CA ASN A 82 -15.23 -2.55 1.20
C ASN A 82 -16.74 -2.82 1.14
N HIS A 83 -17.24 -3.53 0.10
CA HIS A 83 -18.65 -3.81 -0.03
C HIS A 83 -19.12 -4.79 1.08
N PRO A 84 -20.24 -4.55 1.77
CA PRO A 84 -20.73 -5.41 2.85
C PRO A 84 -21.06 -6.84 2.40
N GLY A 85 -21.27 -7.08 1.11
CA GLY A 85 -21.46 -8.40 0.51
C GLY A 85 -20.17 -9.06 -0.02
N PHE A 86 -18.98 -8.52 0.27
CA PHE A 86 -17.72 -9.14 -0.14
C PHE A 86 -17.31 -10.20 0.89
N PHE A 87 -17.39 -11.47 0.52
CA PHE A 87 -17.10 -12.62 1.38
C PHE A 87 -15.95 -13.48 0.84
N TRP A 88 -15.09 -12.91 0.02
CA TRP A 88 -14.01 -13.62 -0.63
C TRP A 88 -12.65 -13.21 -0.07
N TYR A 89 -11.69 -14.11 -0.04
CA TYR A 89 -10.34 -13.91 0.52
C TYR A 89 -10.34 -13.41 1.98
N PHE A 90 -9.24 -12.83 2.38
CA PHE A 90 -9.07 -12.15 3.67
C PHE A 90 -9.25 -10.64 3.44
N ALA A 91 -10.49 -10.20 3.41
CA ALA A 91 -10.80 -8.78 3.27
C ALA A 91 -10.26 -8.01 4.47
N ILE A 92 -9.54 -6.91 4.20
CA ILE A 92 -9.11 -5.94 5.19
C ILE A 92 -9.96 -4.70 5.09
N SER A 93 -10.32 -4.11 6.22
CA SER A 93 -11.08 -2.86 6.27
C SER A 93 -10.15 -1.67 5.97
N GLY A 94 -10.61 -0.77 5.11
CA GLY A 94 -10.04 0.56 5.03
C GLY A 94 -10.34 1.36 6.30
N SER A 95 -9.47 2.28 6.68
CA SER A 95 -9.73 3.20 7.79
C SER A 95 -9.54 4.64 7.34
N GLY A 96 -10.47 5.52 7.73
CA GLY A 96 -10.39 6.94 7.41
C GLY A 96 -9.07 7.58 7.86
N PRO A 97 -8.61 7.37 9.12
CA PRO A 97 -7.29 7.86 9.55
C PRO A 97 -6.13 7.29 8.72
N GLY A 98 -6.20 6.02 8.30
CA GLY A 98 -5.17 5.41 7.44
C GLY A 98 -5.11 6.08 6.06
N ILE A 99 -6.25 6.32 5.42
CA ILE A 99 -6.34 7.02 4.13
C ILE A 99 -5.73 8.43 4.23
N LEU A 100 -6.05 9.18 5.29
CA LEU A 100 -5.50 10.50 5.51
C LEU A 100 -3.99 10.45 5.82
N GLY A 101 -3.53 9.41 6.52
CA GLY A 101 -2.11 9.16 6.75
C GLY A 101 -1.35 8.91 5.45
N GLU A 102 -1.89 8.08 4.55
CA GLU A 102 -1.31 7.85 3.21
C GLU A 102 -1.24 9.15 2.39
N LEU A 103 -2.30 9.96 2.42
CA LEU A 103 -2.30 11.27 1.75
C LEU A 103 -1.17 12.17 2.26
N LEU A 104 -0.96 12.21 3.58
CA LEU A 104 0.15 12.97 4.17
C LEU A 104 1.51 12.40 3.77
N CYS A 105 1.68 11.07 3.79
CA CYS A 105 2.92 10.42 3.34
C CYS A 105 3.24 10.74 1.88
N ALA A 106 2.24 10.72 1.00
CA ALA A 106 2.39 11.07 -0.41
C ALA A 106 2.77 12.55 -0.58
N ALA A 107 2.10 13.46 0.15
CA ALA A 107 2.37 14.90 0.08
C ALA A 107 3.76 15.27 0.60
N LEU A 108 4.22 14.62 1.67
CA LEU A 108 5.54 14.85 2.28
C LEU A 108 6.66 14.11 1.55
N ASN A 109 6.32 13.21 0.64
CA ASN A 109 7.27 12.35 -0.09
C ASN A 109 8.25 11.64 0.87
N VAL A 110 7.69 11.04 1.94
CA VAL A 110 8.50 10.43 3.01
C VAL A 110 9.30 9.25 2.49
N ASN A 111 10.59 9.23 2.76
CA ASN A 111 11.45 8.09 2.49
C ASN A 111 11.86 7.42 3.82
N GLY A 112 11.19 6.32 4.17
CA GLY A 112 11.42 5.55 5.39
C GLY A 112 12.54 4.50 5.29
N MET A 113 13.38 4.52 4.25
CA MET A 113 14.42 3.51 4.02
C MET A 113 15.46 3.43 5.14
N LEU A 114 15.82 4.58 5.71
CA LEU A 114 16.80 4.70 6.77
C LEU A 114 16.33 5.71 7.81
N TRP A 115 16.76 5.54 9.07
CA TRP A 115 16.54 6.55 10.10
C TRP A 115 17.00 7.94 9.65
N ARG A 116 18.14 8.02 8.97
CA ARG A 116 18.71 9.30 8.51
C ARG A 116 17.88 10.00 7.44
N THR A 117 17.13 9.26 6.61
CA THR A 117 16.28 9.83 5.57
C THR A 117 14.91 10.23 6.11
N SER A 118 14.46 9.62 7.19
CA SER A 118 13.24 10.00 7.91
C SER A 118 13.26 9.49 9.35
N PRO A 119 13.88 10.24 10.29
CA PRO A 119 13.89 9.88 11.70
C PRO A 119 12.48 9.69 12.25
N ALA A 120 11.55 10.58 11.89
CA ALA A 120 10.16 10.52 12.35
C ALA A 120 9.45 9.23 11.90
N ALA A 121 9.65 8.79 10.65
CA ALA A 121 9.02 7.56 10.15
C ALA A 121 9.57 6.33 10.89
N THR A 122 10.88 6.24 11.08
CA THR A 122 11.52 5.12 11.76
C THR A 122 11.11 5.03 13.22
N GLU A 123 11.18 6.15 13.96
CA GLU A 123 10.84 6.16 15.38
C GLU A 123 9.34 5.93 15.62
N LEU A 124 8.48 6.45 14.73
CA LEU A 124 7.04 6.17 14.79
C LEU A 124 6.73 4.69 14.53
N GLU A 125 7.44 4.05 13.60
CA GLU A 125 7.34 2.61 13.35
C GLU A 125 7.71 1.82 14.60
N GLU A 126 8.86 2.11 15.22
CA GLU A 126 9.31 1.44 16.44
C GLU A 126 8.30 1.54 17.58
N VAL A 127 7.77 2.73 17.83
CA VAL A 127 6.76 2.97 18.87
C VAL A 127 5.45 2.22 18.54
N THR A 128 4.99 2.28 17.30
CA THR A 128 3.76 1.62 16.86
C THR A 128 3.88 0.09 16.98
N LEU A 129 5.02 -0.47 16.61
CA LEU A 129 5.29 -1.90 16.75
C LEU A 129 5.42 -2.33 18.22
N ASP A 130 5.97 -1.49 19.09
CA ASP A 130 5.98 -1.77 20.52
C ASP A 130 4.55 -1.74 21.12
N TRP A 131 3.70 -0.82 20.70
CA TRP A 131 2.28 -0.85 21.06
C TRP A 131 1.59 -2.12 20.59
N LEU A 132 1.84 -2.54 19.35
CA LEU A 132 1.28 -3.79 18.82
C LEU A 132 1.79 -5.01 19.60
N ARG A 133 3.08 -5.06 19.94
CA ARG A 133 3.67 -6.08 20.80
C ARG A 133 2.93 -6.19 22.14
N GLN A 134 2.67 -5.05 22.80
CA GLN A 134 1.95 -4.99 24.06
C GLN A 134 0.51 -5.47 23.91
N LEU A 135 -0.21 -5.04 22.88
CA LEU A 135 -1.58 -5.46 22.59
C LEU A 135 -1.69 -6.97 22.35
N LEU A 136 -0.66 -7.57 21.74
CA LEU A 136 -0.58 -9.02 21.52
C LEU A 136 -0.08 -9.80 22.75
N GLY A 137 0.32 -9.14 23.83
CA GLY A 137 0.87 -9.78 25.03
C GLY A 137 2.23 -10.45 24.79
N LEU A 138 3.00 -10.01 23.79
CA LEU A 138 4.32 -10.58 23.48
C LEU A 138 5.38 -10.09 24.47
N PRO A 139 6.42 -10.92 24.77
CA PRO A 139 7.53 -10.54 25.64
C PRO A 139 8.27 -9.30 25.13
N ALA A 140 8.90 -8.55 26.04
CA ALA A 140 9.69 -7.35 25.71
C ALA A 140 10.92 -7.63 24.84
N THR A 141 11.32 -8.89 24.69
CA THR A 141 12.41 -9.32 23.83
C THR A 141 12.03 -9.41 22.36
N PHE A 142 10.72 -9.28 22.03
CA PHE A 142 10.26 -9.23 20.67
C PHE A 142 10.44 -7.81 20.10
N SER A 143 10.97 -7.74 18.91
CA SER A 143 10.98 -6.54 18.06
C SER A 143 10.31 -6.86 16.72
N GLY A 144 9.89 -5.84 16.00
CA GLY A 144 9.21 -6.00 14.73
C GLY A 144 9.71 -5.03 13.67
N ILE A 145 9.28 -5.25 12.46
CA ILE A 145 9.46 -4.37 11.31
C ILE A 145 8.21 -4.48 10.43
N ILE A 146 7.76 -3.36 9.86
CA ILE A 146 6.67 -3.35 8.89
C ILE A 146 7.23 -3.72 7.51
N MET A 147 6.64 -4.72 6.88
CA MET A 147 7.01 -5.17 5.54
C MET A 147 5.89 -4.83 4.55
N ASP A 148 6.27 -4.68 3.29
CA ASP A 148 5.34 -4.39 2.19
C ASP A 148 4.32 -5.51 1.95
N THR A 149 4.76 -6.77 2.09
CA THR A 149 3.91 -7.96 1.93
C THR A 149 4.31 -9.07 2.90
N ALA A 150 3.37 -9.99 3.16
CA ALA A 150 3.66 -11.20 3.93
C ALA A 150 4.74 -12.07 3.26
N SER A 151 4.82 -12.09 1.93
CA SER A 151 5.85 -12.84 1.21
C SER A 151 7.26 -12.32 1.48
N THR A 152 7.44 -11.00 1.46
CA THR A 152 8.70 -10.34 1.82
C THR A 152 9.04 -10.56 3.30
N GLY A 153 8.03 -10.50 4.17
CA GLY A 153 8.17 -10.80 5.60
C GLY A 153 8.67 -12.23 5.83
N ILE A 154 8.07 -13.21 5.18
CA ILE A 154 8.52 -14.63 5.27
C ILE A 154 9.95 -14.79 4.78
N LEU A 155 10.30 -14.23 3.62
CA LEU A 155 11.68 -14.27 3.11
C LEU A 155 12.66 -13.68 4.14
N THR A 156 12.33 -12.52 4.71
CA THR A 156 13.17 -11.86 5.71
C THR A 156 13.35 -12.73 6.96
N VAL A 157 12.28 -13.35 7.46
CA VAL A 157 12.32 -14.24 8.64
C VAL A 157 13.16 -15.49 8.33
N LEU A 158 13.02 -16.09 7.16
CA LEU A 158 13.82 -17.25 6.76
C LEU A 158 15.31 -16.92 6.66
N VAL A 159 15.63 -15.75 6.08
CA VAL A 159 17.02 -15.27 6.03
C VAL A 159 17.57 -15.01 7.43
N ALA A 160 16.79 -14.35 8.30
CA ALA A 160 17.19 -14.10 9.68
C ALA A 160 17.40 -15.40 10.47
N ALA A 161 16.50 -16.37 10.31
CA ALA A 161 16.63 -17.69 10.95
C ALA A 161 17.89 -18.43 10.47
N ARG A 162 18.21 -18.38 9.19
CA ARG A 162 19.45 -18.95 8.62
C ARG A 162 20.70 -18.30 9.23
N GLU A 163 20.74 -16.97 9.28
CA GLU A 163 21.88 -16.25 9.86
C GLU A 163 22.03 -16.51 11.37
N HIS A 164 20.91 -16.67 12.10
CA HIS A 164 20.91 -17.01 13.52
C HIS A 164 21.61 -18.35 13.82
N LEU A 165 21.65 -19.28 12.88
CA LEU A 165 22.37 -20.53 13.01
C LEU A 165 23.90 -20.38 13.02
N GLY A 166 24.45 -19.20 12.78
CA GLY A 166 25.89 -18.94 12.78
C GLY A 166 26.65 -19.62 11.64
N LEU A 167 25.97 -20.00 10.56
CA LEU A 167 26.58 -20.69 9.44
C LEU A 167 27.28 -19.75 8.45
N HIS A 168 27.27 -18.45 8.69
CA HIS A 168 27.90 -17.42 7.86
C HIS A 168 27.59 -17.52 6.35
N ALA A 169 26.35 -17.94 6.04
CA ALA A 169 25.91 -18.16 4.66
C ALA A 169 26.03 -16.91 3.78
N ARG A 170 25.89 -15.71 4.37
CA ARG A 170 26.07 -14.43 3.68
C ARG A 170 27.50 -14.22 3.17
N GLN A 171 28.51 -14.69 3.93
CA GLN A 171 29.95 -14.52 3.58
C GLN A 171 30.46 -15.64 2.66
N HIS A 172 30.01 -16.86 2.91
CA HIS A 172 30.59 -18.07 2.31
C HIS A 172 29.68 -18.76 1.28
N GLY A 173 28.46 -18.26 1.11
CA GLY A 173 27.46 -18.92 0.27
C GLY A 173 26.83 -20.12 0.95
N MET A 174 25.98 -20.84 0.22
CA MET A 174 25.25 -22.02 0.72
C MET A 174 25.97 -23.34 0.44
N SER A 175 27.01 -23.32 -0.37
CA SER A 175 27.76 -24.56 -0.75
C SER A 175 28.49 -25.13 0.46
N GLY A 176 28.30 -26.43 0.71
CA GLY A 176 28.93 -27.13 1.82
C GLY A 176 28.21 -26.96 3.18
N LEU A 177 27.12 -26.20 3.25
CA LEU A 177 26.30 -26.13 4.46
C LEU A 177 25.44 -27.40 4.63
N PRO A 178 25.12 -27.78 5.87
CA PRO A 178 24.17 -28.86 6.10
C PRO A 178 22.79 -28.48 5.52
N PRO A 179 21.98 -29.45 5.08
CA PRO A 179 20.63 -29.18 4.60
C PRO A 179 19.79 -28.47 5.68
N LEU A 180 19.36 -27.26 5.39
CA LEU A 180 18.41 -26.55 6.24
C LEU A 180 16.99 -27.00 5.91
N ARG A 181 16.14 -27.08 6.93
CA ARG A 181 14.74 -27.51 6.77
C ARG A 181 13.81 -26.49 7.40
N VAL A 182 12.73 -26.22 6.66
CA VAL A 182 11.58 -25.44 7.16
C VAL A 182 10.42 -26.40 7.29
N TYR A 183 9.76 -26.38 8.43
CA TYR A 183 8.57 -27.18 8.70
C TYR A 183 7.34 -26.30 8.56
N ALA A 184 6.41 -26.69 7.71
CA ALA A 184 5.15 -26.00 7.51
C ALA A 184 4.01 -27.01 7.35
N SER A 185 2.77 -26.60 7.62
CA SER A 185 1.61 -27.42 7.32
C SER A 185 1.30 -27.35 5.79
N GLU A 186 0.57 -28.33 5.30
CA GLU A 186 0.07 -28.32 3.90
C GLU A 186 -0.88 -27.15 3.59
N GLN A 187 -1.43 -26.50 4.64
CA GLN A 187 -2.28 -25.33 4.52
C GLN A 187 -1.48 -24.01 4.54
N ALA A 188 -0.17 -24.07 4.67
CA ALA A 188 0.67 -22.87 4.68
C ALA A 188 0.63 -22.16 3.33
N HIS A 189 0.73 -20.83 3.37
CA HIS A 189 0.76 -20.03 2.15
C HIS A 189 1.99 -20.35 1.31
N SER A 190 1.84 -20.37 -0.02
CA SER A 190 2.89 -20.72 -1.00
C SER A 190 4.16 -19.86 -0.92
N SER A 191 4.14 -18.72 -0.20
CA SER A 191 5.34 -17.91 0.02
C SER A 191 6.42 -18.60 0.87
N ILE A 192 6.08 -19.68 1.60
CA ILE A 192 7.07 -20.47 2.35
C ILE A 192 7.86 -21.39 1.41
N GLU A 193 7.22 -21.88 0.35
CA GLU A 193 7.81 -22.81 -0.61
C GLU A 193 8.59 -22.11 -1.74
N LYS A 194 8.32 -20.82 -1.98
CA LYS A 194 8.98 -20.03 -3.04
C LYS A 194 10.33 -19.51 -2.64
#